data_dce4fddd7d5684b50ec90b1e2610293e
#
_entry.id   dce4fddd7d5684b50ec90b1e2610293e
#
_cell.length_a   1.000
_cell.length_b   1.000
_cell.length_c   1.000
_cell.angle_alpha   90.00
_cell.angle_beta   90.00
_cell.angle_gamma   90.00
#
_symmetry.space_group_name_H-M   'P 1'
#
loop_
_entity.id
_entity.type
_entity.pdbx_description
1 polymer ?
#
loop_
_entity_poly.entity_id
_entity_poly.type
_entity_poly.pdbx_seq_one_letter_code
_entity_poly.pdbx_strand_id
1 'polypeptide(L)'
;DAGFPEVAASEVCDFREDHPYWDMWRDTYSPGGNQMMLSQKDPVWAARCARARLLDRPFIVTEWDQTWPNEWRAESPLMLAALAAFQEWSGAVIHTYRYRNNDPKDRMGGVVMYGVGYRVNFDTFNDPAKFGLFYHAALLFRKGHVAPARQSVGLALKDADIFAPAKKPTPALAAFSEQHKSGVILPGQTVKADQTIGADDPPPAAGKPILSDTGELCRDPERKLGWIDTAHTKAAYGMLGKTKELELNGLKLKVKTPFASIALSSLDNAPLEQSANILLTAVGRADNTNARYNEDHTERFYVGDAPILIEVIEAEIELKTRQPALRLFA
;
A
#
# COMPACT_ATOMS: atom_id res chain seq x y z
N ASP A 1 -1.30 2.87 -17.65
CA ASP A 1 -1.06 1.44 -17.43
C ASP A 1 -0.18 0.91 -18.55
N ALA A 2 1.06 0.54 -18.25
CA ALA A 2 1.97 -0.07 -19.21
C ALA A 2 1.39 -1.39 -19.74
N GLY A 3 1.23 -1.48 -21.07
CA GLY A 3 0.98 -2.74 -21.74
C GLY A 3 2.28 -3.53 -21.92
N PHE A 4 2.19 -4.77 -22.36
CA PHE A 4 3.38 -5.56 -22.65
C PHE A 4 4.26 -4.97 -23.78
N PRO A 5 3.75 -4.26 -24.80
CA PRO A 5 4.59 -3.53 -25.75
C PRO A 5 5.53 -2.52 -25.07
N GLU A 6 5.03 -1.77 -24.08
CA GLU A 6 5.84 -0.79 -23.35
C GLU A 6 6.87 -1.46 -22.43
N VAL A 7 6.51 -2.59 -21.82
CA VAL A 7 7.44 -3.40 -21.03
C VAL A 7 8.54 -3.94 -21.92
N ALA A 8 8.22 -4.46 -23.10
CA ALA A 8 9.19 -4.96 -24.07
C ALA A 8 10.09 -3.84 -24.62
N ALA A 9 9.53 -2.69 -24.99
CA ALA A 9 10.30 -1.54 -25.47
C ALA A 9 11.33 -1.04 -24.45
N SER A 10 11.10 -1.27 -23.17
CA SER A 10 12.02 -0.87 -22.10
C SER A 10 13.10 -1.89 -21.77
N GLU A 11 13.22 -2.97 -22.53
CA GLU A 11 14.29 -3.96 -22.35
C GLU A 11 15.70 -3.35 -22.39
N VAL A 12 15.86 -2.27 -23.16
CA VAL A 12 17.13 -1.54 -23.30
C VAL A 12 17.46 -0.65 -22.09
N CYS A 13 16.52 -0.48 -21.15
CA CYS A 13 16.71 0.37 -19.98
C CYS A 13 17.36 -0.40 -18.83
N ASP A 14 18.13 0.30 -17.99
CA ASP A 14 18.78 -0.28 -16.80
C ASP A 14 17.80 -0.65 -15.70
N PHE A 15 16.66 0.01 -15.62
CA PHE A 15 15.59 -0.23 -14.62
C PHE A 15 14.21 0.06 -15.21
N ARG A 16 13.20 -0.38 -14.50
CA ARG A 16 11.79 -0.12 -14.80
C ARG A 16 11.13 0.65 -13.69
N GLU A 17 10.08 1.40 -14.05
CA GLU A 17 9.25 2.14 -13.10
C GLU A 17 7.76 1.99 -13.44
N ASP A 18 6.88 2.32 -12.47
CA ASP A 18 5.43 2.47 -12.68
C ASP A 18 4.84 3.43 -11.65
N HIS A 19 3.64 3.92 -11.97
CA HIS A 19 2.85 4.85 -11.18
C HIS A 19 1.54 4.19 -10.73
N PRO A 20 1.50 3.40 -9.64
CA PRO A 20 0.27 2.80 -9.15
C PRO A 20 -0.53 3.81 -8.32
N TYR A 21 -1.67 4.24 -8.84
CA TYR A 21 -2.67 5.00 -8.13
C TYR A 21 -3.91 4.16 -7.86
N TRP A 22 -4.61 4.49 -6.78
CA TRP A 22 -5.90 3.91 -6.46
C TRP A 22 -6.95 4.99 -6.20
N ASP A 23 -8.12 4.86 -6.84
CA ASP A 23 -9.26 5.77 -6.71
C ASP A 23 -8.88 7.25 -6.86
N MET A 24 -8.01 7.53 -7.82
CA MET A 24 -7.49 8.87 -8.04
C MET A 24 -8.62 9.80 -8.51
N TRP A 25 -8.90 10.80 -7.71
CA TRP A 25 -9.73 11.93 -8.10
C TRP A 25 -8.89 12.88 -8.97
N ARG A 26 -9.32 13.07 -10.20
CA ARG A 26 -8.56 13.89 -11.16
C ARG A 26 -8.55 15.36 -10.81
N ASP A 27 -9.65 15.84 -10.24
CA ASP A 27 -9.79 17.22 -9.76
C ASP A 27 -10.71 17.29 -8.54
N THR A 28 -10.96 18.51 -8.07
CA THR A 28 -11.74 18.75 -6.84
C THR A 28 -13.23 18.40 -6.98
N TYR A 29 -13.76 18.37 -8.18
CA TYR A 29 -15.20 18.25 -8.43
C TYR A 29 -15.58 17.05 -9.33
N SER A 30 -14.61 16.40 -9.96
CA SER A 30 -14.89 15.20 -10.73
C SER A 30 -15.28 14.04 -9.82
N PRO A 31 -16.26 13.24 -10.22
CA PRO A 31 -16.54 11.97 -9.53
C PRO A 31 -15.29 11.11 -9.43
N GLY A 32 -15.12 10.48 -8.31
CA GLY A 32 -14.01 9.55 -8.03
C GLY A 32 -14.51 8.25 -7.43
N GLY A 33 -13.62 7.38 -7.05
CA GLY A 33 -13.95 6.19 -6.29
C GLY A 33 -13.81 6.41 -4.78
N ASN A 34 -14.49 5.58 -4.01
CA ASN A 34 -14.30 5.48 -2.56
C ASN A 34 -14.19 4.01 -2.17
N GLN A 35 -13.33 3.28 -2.87
CA GLN A 35 -13.17 1.86 -2.68
C GLN A 35 -11.94 1.57 -1.81
N MET A 36 -12.08 0.57 -0.96
CA MET A 36 -10.99 0.02 -0.18
C MET A 36 -10.20 -0.96 -1.04
N MET A 37 -8.86 -0.82 -1.13
CA MET A 37 -8.02 -1.77 -1.87
C MET A 37 -8.06 -3.17 -1.27
N LEU A 38 -8.12 -3.27 0.06
CA LEU A 38 -8.22 -4.54 0.76
C LEU A 38 -9.47 -5.35 0.39
N SER A 39 -10.55 -4.68 -0.07
CA SER A 39 -11.79 -5.35 -0.46
C SER A 39 -11.76 -5.91 -1.89
N GLN A 40 -10.74 -5.60 -2.67
CA GLN A 40 -10.66 -6.03 -4.05
C GLN A 40 -10.32 -7.52 -4.13
N LYS A 41 -10.93 -8.22 -5.09
CA LYS A 41 -10.63 -9.62 -5.34
C LYS A 41 -9.16 -9.79 -5.74
N ASP A 42 -8.71 -8.96 -6.66
CA ASP A 42 -7.35 -9.00 -7.18
C ASP A 42 -6.46 -7.99 -6.42
N PRO A 43 -5.18 -8.29 -6.24
CA PRO A 43 -4.23 -7.42 -5.54
C PRO A 43 -3.81 -6.25 -6.43
N VAL A 44 -4.50 -5.12 -6.33
CA VAL A 44 -4.44 -4.01 -7.28
C VAL A 44 -3.01 -3.54 -7.59
N TRP A 45 -2.28 -3.08 -6.57
CA TRP A 45 -0.93 -2.56 -6.77
C TRP A 45 0.10 -3.66 -7.03
N ALA A 46 0.00 -4.79 -6.32
CA ALA A 46 0.91 -5.92 -6.53
C ALA A 46 0.82 -6.46 -7.95
N ALA A 47 -0.40 -6.70 -8.44
CA ALA A 47 -0.64 -7.20 -9.80
C ALA A 47 -0.17 -6.19 -10.86
N ARG A 48 -0.43 -4.91 -10.66
CA ARG A 48 0.00 -3.85 -11.58
C ARG A 48 1.53 -3.79 -11.67
N CYS A 49 2.20 -3.68 -10.54
CA CYS A 49 3.66 -3.59 -10.50
C CYS A 49 4.35 -4.87 -11.00
N ALA A 50 3.79 -6.05 -10.71
CA ALA A 50 4.31 -7.32 -11.24
C ALA A 50 4.26 -7.36 -12.78
N ARG A 51 3.23 -6.80 -13.41
CA ARG A 51 3.13 -6.69 -14.86
C ARG A 51 4.08 -5.67 -15.48
N ALA A 52 4.39 -4.61 -14.75
CA ALA A 52 5.30 -3.56 -15.22
C ALA A 52 6.77 -3.91 -15.03
N ARG A 53 7.07 -4.84 -14.12
CA ARG A 53 8.44 -5.21 -13.74
C ARG A 53 9.02 -6.27 -14.68
N LEU A 54 10.24 -6.05 -15.18
CA LEU A 54 11.09 -7.13 -15.66
C LEU A 54 11.74 -7.83 -14.47
N LEU A 55 11.66 -9.16 -14.41
CA LEU A 55 12.03 -9.93 -13.22
C LEU A 55 13.51 -9.79 -12.84
N ASP A 56 14.37 -9.60 -13.82
CA ASP A 56 15.81 -9.47 -13.68
C ASP A 56 16.32 -8.01 -13.57
N ARG A 57 15.41 -7.02 -13.57
CA ARG A 57 15.78 -5.62 -13.52
C ARG A 57 15.38 -4.95 -12.22
N PRO A 58 16.12 -3.93 -11.78
CA PRO A 58 15.65 -3.04 -10.72
C PRO A 58 14.30 -2.43 -11.07
N PHE A 59 13.42 -2.33 -10.09
CA PHE A 59 12.10 -1.74 -10.25
C PHE A 59 11.86 -0.68 -9.18
N ILE A 60 11.36 0.46 -9.58
CA ILE A 60 11.04 1.58 -8.69
C ILE A 60 9.61 2.05 -8.94
N VAL A 61 8.88 2.32 -7.88
CA VAL A 61 7.62 3.06 -7.94
C VAL A 61 7.94 4.53 -7.76
N THR A 62 7.94 5.27 -8.86
CA THR A 62 8.31 6.69 -8.87
C THR A 62 7.17 7.63 -8.51
N GLU A 63 5.94 7.14 -8.61
CA GLU A 63 4.75 7.80 -8.07
C GLU A 63 3.75 6.76 -7.55
N TRP A 64 3.17 7.04 -6.39
CA TRP A 64 2.02 6.28 -5.91
C TRP A 64 1.14 7.16 -5.05
N ASP A 65 -0.16 6.90 -5.02
CA ASP A 65 -1.06 7.43 -4.01
C ASP A 65 -2.40 6.68 -3.99
N GLN A 66 -3.03 6.70 -2.84
CA GLN A 66 -4.46 6.55 -2.62
C GLN A 66 -4.94 7.91 -2.14
N THR A 67 -5.47 8.69 -3.08
CA THR A 67 -5.66 10.13 -2.87
C THR A 67 -6.83 10.45 -1.94
N TRP A 68 -6.74 11.57 -1.23
CA TRP A 68 -7.91 12.17 -0.62
C TRP A 68 -8.92 12.56 -1.74
N PRO A 69 -10.23 12.37 -1.56
CA PRO A 69 -10.92 12.08 -0.31
C PRO A 69 -11.27 10.60 -0.07
N ASN A 70 -10.61 9.63 -0.71
CA ASN A 70 -10.85 8.25 -0.37
C ASN A 70 -10.71 8.02 1.15
N GLU A 71 -11.78 7.51 1.80
CA GLU A 71 -11.85 7.38 3.24
C GLU A 71 -10.87 6.34 3.80
N TRP A 72 -10.49 5.37 2.99
CA TRP A 72 -9.71 4.18 3.38
C TRP A 72 -8.21 4.35 3.20
N ARG A 73 -7.73 5.53 2.82
CA ARG A 73 -6.34 5.77 2.41
C ARG A 73 -5.28 5.51 3.49
N ALA A 74 -5.69 5.35 4.77
CA ALA A 74 -4.79 4.89 5.83
C ALA A 74 -4.33 3.44 5.67
N GLU A 75 -4.92 2.65 4.77
CA GLU A 75 -4.43 1.29 4.43
C GLU A 75 -3.13 1.34 3.60
N SER A 76 -2.94 2.40 2.82
CA SER A 76 -1.97 2.43 1.73
C SER A 76 -0.49 2.52 2.13
N PRO A 77 -0.04 3.33 3.11
CA PRO A 77 1.39 3.48 3.40
C PRO A 77 2.04 2.18 3.89
N LEU A 78 1.37 1.48 4.79
CA LEU A 78 1.86 0.21 5.34
C LEU A 78 1.85 -0.89 4.28
N MET A 79 0.75 -0.99 3.53
CA MET A 79 0.59 -2.00 2.49
C MET A 79 1.63 -1.84 1.39
N LEU A 80 1.84 -0.62 0.88
CA LEU A 80 2.82 -0.40 -0.19
C LEU A 80 4.25 -0.64 0.29
N ALA A 81 4.62 -0.13 1.46
CA ALA A 81 5.98 -0.28 1.98
C ALA A 81 6.32 -1.76 2.26
N ALA A 82 5.37 -2.52 2.82
CA ALA A 82 5.53 -3.94 3.04
C ALA A 82 5.67 -4.70 1.71
N LEU A 83 4.82 -4.40 0.73
CA LEU A 83 4.89 -4.98 -0.60
C LEU A 83 6.22 -4.64 -1.30
N ALA A 84 6.67 -3.39 -1.22
CA ALA A 84 7.93 -2.94 -1.83
C ALA A 84 9.13 -3.69 -1.26
N ALA A 85 9.18 -3.88 0.06
CA ALA A 85 10.23 -4.66 0.72
C ALA A 85 10.17 -6.14 0.32
N PHE A 86 8.99 -6.75 0.39
CA PHE A 86 8.74 -8.14 0.03
C PHE A 86 9.12 -8.44 -1.42
N GLN A 87 8.77 -7.54 -2.33
CA GLN A 87 9.05 -7.64 -3.76
C GLN A 87 10.47 -7.18 -4.14
N GLU A 88 11.30 -6.71 -3.19
CA GLU A 88 12.64 -6.16 -3.43
C GLU A 88 12.63 -5.02 -4.47
N TRP A 89 11.68 -4.08 -4.36
CA TRP A 89 11.73 -2.88 -5.19
C TRP A 89 12.86 -1.96 -4.73
N SER A 90 13.44 -1.24 -5.68
CA SER A 90 14.56 -0.33 -5.40
C SER A 90 14.13 0.99 -4.76
N GLY A 91 12.87 1.33 -4.85
CA GLY A 91 12.32 2.56 -4.25
C GLY A 91 10.80 2.64 -4.41
N ALA A 92 10.21 3.48 -3.57
CA ALA A 92 8.79 3.83 -3.64
C ALA A 92 8.61 5.28 -3.20
N VAL A 93 8.14 6.15 -4.09
CA VAL A 93 8.00 7.59 -3.88
C VAL A 93 6.53 7.97 -3.96
N ILE A 94 6.01 8.60 -2.90
CA ILE A 94 4.64 9.10 -2.93
C ILE A 94 4.52 10.35 -3.79
N HIS A 95 3.44 10.45 -4.53
CA HIS A 95 3.08 11.65 -5.25
C HIS A 95 1.85 12.31 -4.57
N THR A 96 2.06 13.27 -3.66
CA THR A 96 3.33 13.93 -3.35
C THR A 96 3.37 14.41 -1.91
N TYR A 97 4.54 14.75 -1.41
CA TYR A 97 4.63 15.35 -0.08
C TYR A 97 3.86 16.66 -0.03
N ARG A 98 4.13 17.56 -0.97
CA ARG A 98 3.46 18.87 -1.07
C ARG A 98 3.60 19.45 -2.47
N TYR A 99 2.49 19.90 -3.04
CA TYR A 99 2.47 20.55 -4.36
C TYR A 99 2.91 22.00 -4.34
N ARG A 100 2.84 22.65 -3.18
CA ARG A 100 3.10 24.09 -3.08
C ARG A 100 4.37 24.41 -2.34
N ASN A 101 4.95 25.53 -2.73
CA ASN A 101 5.80 26.30 -1.85
C ASN A 101 4.93 27.05 -0.80
N ASN A 102 5.58 27.80 0.10
CA ASN A 102 4.88 28.55 1.14
C ASN A 102 4.21 29.84 0.64
N ASP A 103 4.18 30.13 -0.67
CA ASP A 103 3.53 31.30 -1.23
C ASP A 103 2.01 31.06 -1.29
N PRO A 104 1.20 31.85 -0.55
CA PRO A 104 -0.27 31.74 -0.60
C PRO A 104 -0.85 32.03 -1.98
N LYS A 105 -0.08 32.67 -2.86
CA LYS A 105 -0.47 33.04 -4.23
C LYS A 105 -0.13 31.92 -5.23
N ASP A 106 0.66 30.94 -4.82
CA ASP A 106 1.00 29.81 -5.69
C ASP A 106 -0.24 28.97 -5.95
N ARG A 107 -0.77 29.10 -7.15
CA ARG A 107 -1.93 28.37 -7.65
C ARG A 107 -1.53 27.37 -8.73
N MET A 108 -0.35 26.83 -8.61
CA MET A 108 0.17 25.89 -9.58
C MET A 108 -0.80 24.70 -9.78
N GLY A 109 -1.13 24.42 -11.03
CA GLY A 109 -1.88 23.23 -11.44
C GLY A 109 -3.38 23.25 -11.14
N GLY A 110 -3.98 24.39 -10.85
CA GLY A 110 -5.42 24.50 -10.72
C GLY A 110 -5.98 24.02 -9.39
N VAL A 111 -7.20 23.49 -9.41
CA VAL A 111 -8.00 23.19 -8.22
C VAL A 111 -7.40 22.18 -7.26
N VAL A 112 -6.50 21.31 -7.74
CA VAL A 112 -5.81 20.31 -6.92
C VAL A 112 -4.90 20.95 -5.88
N MET A 113 -4.55 22.20 -6.09
CA MET A 113 -3.52 22.94 -5.35
C MET A 113 -4.08 23.91 -4.31
N TYR A 114 -5.38 23.95 -4.12
CA TYR A 114 -5.99 24.81 -3.13
C TYR A 114 -5.76 24.33 -1.71
N GLY A 115 -5.59 25.25 -0.85
CA GLY A 115 -5.68 25.05 0.56
C GLY A 115 -4.38 25.34 1.28
N VAL A 116 -4.39 26.42 2.00
CA VAL A 116 -3.50 26.67 3.12
C VAL A 116 -4.28 26.25 4.35
N GLY A 117 -3.80 25.24 5.06
CA GLY A 117 -4.41 24.79 6.32
C GLY A 117 -5.52 23.74 6.19
N TYR A 118 -5.93 23.34 4.99
CA TYR A 118 -6.81 22.17 4.76
C TYR A 118 -6.24 21.22 3.71
N ARG A 119 -6.83 20.05 3.62
CA ARG A 119 -6.36 18.94 2.80
C ARG A 119 -6.82 19.05 1.35
N VAL A 120 -5.94 18.73 0.41
CA VAL A 120 -6.24 18.54 -1.01
C VAL A 120 -5.77 17.17 -1.51
N ASN A 121 -6.13 16.80 -2.75
CA ASN A 121 -6.05 15.42 -3.24
C ASN A 121 -4.69 14.75 -3.03
N PHE A 122 -3.60 15.34 -3.49
CA PHE A 122 -2.28 14.72 -3.47
C PHE A 122 -1.39 15.15 -2.29
N ASP A 123 -1.72 16.21 -1.58
CA ASP A 123 -0.89 16.66 -0.46
C ASP A 123 -0.87 15.61 0.66
N THR A 124 0.32 15.16 1.05
CA THR A 124 0.50 14.18 2.12
C THR A 124 0.96 14.82 3.42
N PHE A 125 1.69 15.94 3.36
CA PHE A 125 2.29 16.59 4.54
C PHE A 125 1.28 16.93 5.64
N ASN A 126 0.05 17.24 5.29
CA ASN A 126 -1.06 17.55 6.19
C ASN A 126 -2.16 16.50 6.16
N ASP A 127 -1.86 15.28 5.71
CA ASP A 127 -2.79 14.15 5.78
C ASP A 127 -2.44 13.20 6.92
N PRO A 128 -3.04 13.34 8.08
CA PRO A 128 -2.72 12.51 9.23
C PRO A 128 -3.02 11.03 8.98
N ALA A 129 -3.99 10.71 8.13
CA ALA A 129 -4.33 9.33 7.79
C ALA A 129 -3.19 8.60 7.05
N LYS A 130 -2.41 9.31 6.24
CA LYS A 130 -1.24 8.74 5.54
C LYS A 130 0.06 9.07 6.25
N PHE A 131 0.31 10.37 6.50
CA PHE A 131 1.61 10.83 6.99
C PHE A 131 1.97 10.26 8.37
N GLY A 132 0.99 10.03 9.24
CA GLY A 132 1.18 9.39 10.53
C GLY A 132 1.80 7.98 10.47
N LEU A 133 1.68 7.30 9.33
CA LEU A 133 2.20 5.95 9.12
C LEU A 133 3.55 5.91 8.38
N PHE A 134 4.05 7.04 7.87
CA PHE A 134 5.25 7.05 7.02
C PHE A 134 6.52 6.63 7.74
N TYR A 135 6.63 6.87 9.04
CA TYR A 135 7.79 6.40 9.78
C TYR A 135 7.84 4.86 9.85
N HIS A 136 6.68 4.22 10.10
CA HIS A 136 6.57 2.76 10.04
C HIS A 136 6.86 2.25 8.63
N ALA A 137 6.32 2.90 7.59
CA ALA A 137 6.59 2.56 6.20
C ALA A 137 8.10 2.62 5.88
N ALA A 138 8.80 3.63 6.37
CA ALA A 138 10.25 3.75 6.22
C ALA A 138 11.01 2.63 6.94
N LEU A 139 10.58 2.21 8.12
CA LEU A 139 11.19 1.09 8.84
C LEU A 139 10.96 -0.24 8.11
N LEU A 140 9.74 -0.48 7.63
CA LEU A 140 9.40 -1.67 6.86
C LEU A 140 10.31 -1.82 5.62
N PHE A 141 10.44 -0.76 4.83
CA PHE A 141 11.15 -0.78 3.57
C PHE A 141 12.66 -0.54 3.72
N ARG A 142 13.06 0.57 4.34
CA ARG A 142 14.48 0.98 4.36
C ARG A 142 15.31 0.23 5.40
N LYS A 143 14.71 -0.24 6.48
CA LYS A 143 15.38 -1.02 7.52
C LYS A 143 15.19 -2.52 7.34
N GLY A 144 14.39 -2.95 6.35
CA GLY A 144 14.17 -4.35 6.07
C GLY A 144 13.41 -5.06 7.18
N HIS A 145 12.43 -4.38 7.83
CA HIS A 145 11.59 -5.06 8.82
C HIS A 145 10.68 -6.12 8.19
N VAL A 146 10.46 -6.07 6.87
CA VAL A 146 9.83 -7.15 6.08
C VAL A 146 10.90 -7.88 5.30
N ALA A 147 10.89 -9.19 5.39
CA ALA A 147 11.79 -10.05 4.63
C ALA A 147 11.42 -10.09 3.15
N PRO A 148 12.40 -10.16 2.22
CA PRO A 148 12.11 -10.39 0.82
C PRO A 148 11.46 -11.75 0.60
N ALA A 149 10.70 -11.88 -0.48
CA ALA A 149 10.08 -13.14 -0.88
C ALA A 149 11.12 -14.26 -1.03
N ARG A 150 10.73 -15.45 -0.59
CA ARG A 150 11.59 -16.64 -0.65
C ARG A 150 11.66 -17.26 -2.03
N GLN A 151 10.60 -17.07 -2.83
CA GLN A 151 10.47 -17.60 -4.17
C GLN A 151 10.15 -16.51 -5.18
N SER A 152 10.50 -16.77 -6.44
CA SER A 152 10.21 -15.91 -7.57
C SER A 152 9.34 -16.57 -8.61
N VAL A 153 8.39 -15.82 -9.17
CA VAL A 153 7.49 -16.28 -10.25
C VAL A 153 7.66 -15.35 -11.45
N GLY A 154 8.09 -15.91 -12.57
CA GLY A 154 8.27 -15.22 -13.84
C GLY A 154 7.12 -15.48 -14.81
N LEU A 155 6.46 -14.43 -15.28
CA LEU A 155 5.55 -14.51 -16.41
C LEU A 155 6.35 -14.52 -17.71
N ALA A 156 6.50 -15.69 -18.32
CA ALA A 156 7.17 -15.82 -19.62
C ALA A 156 6.22 -15.41 -20.75
N LEU A 157 6.52 -14.28 -21.41
CA LEU A 157 5.77 -13.80 -22.56
C LEU A 157 6.25 -14.44 -23.85
N LYS A 158 5.30 -14.69 -24.77
CA LYS A 158 5.56 -14.99 -26.17
C LYS A 158 5.44 -13.71 -27.00
N ASP A 159 5.99 -13.69 -28.19
CA ASP A 159 5.84 -12.54 -29.13
C ASP A 159 4.36 -12.17 -29.33
N ALA A 160 3.50 -13.17 -29.47
CA ALA A 160 2.05 -12.95 -29.62
C ALA A 160 1.42 -12.25 -28.41
N ASP A 161 1.93 -12.43 -27.20
CA ASP A 161 1.42 -11.77 -25.99
C ASP A 161 1.78 -10.28 -25.98
N ILE A 162 2.99 -9.94 -26.50
CA ILE A 162 3.46 -8.56 -26.60
C ILE A 162 2.60 -7.75 -27.58
N PHE A 163 2.31 -8.33 -28.74
CA PHE A 163 1.59 -7.65 -29.82
C PHE A 163 0.05 -7.81 -29.73
N ALA A 164 -0.46 -8.37 -28.64
CA ALA A 164 -1.90 -8.50 -28.45
C ALA A 164 -2.57 -7.10 -28.43
N PRO A 165 -3.67 -6.88 -29.18
CA PRO A 165 -4.27 -5.57 -29.34
C PRO A 165 -4.96 -5.03 -28.09
N ALA A 166 -5.24 -5.89 -27.12
CA ALA A 166 -5.87 -5.55 -25.85
C ALA A 166 -4.95 -5.91 -24.68
N LYS A 167 -5.16 -5.20 -23.56
CA LYS A 167 -4.51 -5.51 -22.30
C LYS A 167 -4.84 -6.93 -21.87
N LYS A 168 -3.91 -7.86 -22.08
CA LYS A 168 -4.14 -9.27 -21.78
C LYS A 168 -4.23 -9.46 -20.27
N PRO A 169 -5.31 -10.03 -19.73
CA PRO A 169 -5.36 -10.39 -18.34
C PRO A 169 -4.31 -11.43 -18.00
N THR A 170 -3.73 -11.34 -16.82
CA THR A 170 -2.70 -12.27 -16.33
C THR A 170 -3.07 -12.73 -14.92
N PRO A 171 -4.15 -13.55 -14.79
CA PRO A 171 -4.70 -13.87 -13.48
C PRO A 171 -3.74 -14.66 -12.59
N ALA A 172 -2.91 -15.50 -13.17
CA ALA A 172 -1.89 -16.23 -12.41
C ALA A 172 -0.84 -15.29 -11.83
N LEU A 173 -0.30 -14.35 -12.63
CA LEU A 173 0.68 -13.38 -12.15
C LEU A 173 0.09 -12.50 -11.06
N ALA A 174 -1.16 -12.04 -11.23
CA ALA A 174 -1.86 -11.27 -10.22
C ALA A 174 -1.96 -12.03 -8.89
N ALA A 175 -2.36 -13.28 -8.92
CA ALA A 175 -2.49 -14.11 -7.72
C ALA A 175 -1.14 -14.37 -7.03
N PHE A 176 -0.06 -14.57 -7.79
CA PHE A 176 1.27 -14.77 -7.23
C PHE A 176 1.92 -13.50 -6.69
N SER A 177 1.52 -12.32 -7.16
CA SER A 177 2.18 -11.06 -6.83
C SER A 177 2.15 -10.65 -5.34
N GLU A 178 1.24 -11.21 -4.54
CA GLU A 178 1.22 -11.04 -3.09
C GLU A 178 1.91 -12.19 -2.35
N GLN A 179 2.14 -13.31 -3.00
CA GLN A 179 2.66 -14.52 -2.39
C GLN A 179 4.15 -14.72 -2.64
N HIS A 180 4.66 -14.25 -3.79
CA HIS A 180 6.03 -14.43 -4.26
C HIS A 180 6.55 -13.18 -4.97
N LYS A 181 7.86 -13.05 -5.08
CA LYS A 181 8.47 -12.06 -5.96
C LYS A 181 8.04 -12.32 -7.39
N SER A 182 7.43 -11.33 -8.05
CA SER A 182 6.80 -11.55 -9.35
C SER A 182 7.21 -10.50 -10.38
N GLY A 183 7.32 -10.92 -11.64
CA GLY A 183 7.66 -10.05 -12.76
C GLY A 183 7.55 -10.75 -14.10
N VAL A 184 7.86 -10.01 -15.15
CA VAL A 184 7.78 -10.45 -16.55
C VAL A 184 9.14 -10.92 -17.04
N ILE A 185 9.14 -11.95 -17.88
CA ILE A 185 10.29 -12.45 -18.65
C ILE A 185 9.94 -12.27 -20.13
N LEU A 186 10.76 -11.52 -20.87
CA LEU A 186 10.54 -11.27 -22.29
C LEU A 186 10.98 -12.44 -23.16
N PRO A 187 10.43 -12.57 -24.38
CA PRO A 187 10.84 -13.60 -25.31
C PRO A 187 12.35 -13.59 -25.58
N GLY A 188 12.96 -14.77 -25.62
CA GLY A 188 14.40 -14.91 -25.84
C GLY A 188 15.29 -14.60 -24.64
N GLN A 189 14.77 -14.07 -23.54
CA GLN A 189 15.55 -13.87 -22.33
C GLN A 189 15.71 -15.15 -21.53
N THR A 190 16.90 -15.33 -20.93
CA THR A 190 17.19 -16.41 -19.97
C THR A 190 17.24 -15.81 -18.57
N VAL A 191 16.08 -15.72 -17.91
CA VAL A 191 15.95 -15.21 -16.55
C VAL A 191 15.62 -16.37 -15.61
N LYS A 192 16.38 -16.50 -14.52
CA LYS A 192 16.13 -17.51 -13.51
C LYS A 192 14.94 -17.10 -12.65
N ALA A 193 13.93 -17.95 -12.60
CA ALA A 193 12.80 -17.88 -11.67
C ALA A 193 12.59 -19.27 -11.04
N ASP A 194 12.07 -19.31 -9.82
CA ASP A 194 11.75 -20.57 -9.15
C ASP A 194 10.55 -21.23 -9.80
N GLN A 195 9.62 -20.42 -10.31
CA GLN A 195 8.49 -20.88 -11.12
C GLN A 195 8.29 -19.97 -12.33
N THR A 196 7.92 -20.57 -13.47
CA THR A 196 7.55 -19.86 -14.69
C THR A 196 6.11 -20.16 -15.05
N ILE A 197 5.35 -19.13 -15.41
CA ILE A 197 3.95 -19.19 -15.81
C ILE A 197 3.75 -18.54 -17.19
N GLY A 198 2.71 -18.96 -17.89
CA GLY A 198 2.23 -18.35 -19.13
C GLY A 198 1.17 -17.28 -18.89
N ALA A 199 0.93 -16.42 -19.89
CA ALA A 199 -0.05 -15.35 -19.78
C ALA A 199 -1.50 -15.85 -19.64
N ASP A 200 -1.79 -17.03 -20.15
CA ASP A 200 -3.12 -17.66 -20.08
C ASP A 200 -3.28 -18.66 -18.94
N ASP A 201 -2.26 -18.84 -18.11
CA ASP A 201 -2.33 -19.79 -17.01
C ASP A 201 -3.41 -19.36 -15.99
N PRO A 202 -4.18 -20.32 -15.47
CA PRO A 202 -5.17 -20.03 -14.43
C PRO A 202 -4.47 -19.60 -13.14
N PRO A 203 -5.14 -18.78 -12.32
CA PRO A 203 -4.60 -18.45 -11.01
C PRO A 203 -4.50 -19.73 -10.15
N PRO A 204 -3.48 -19.80 -9.27
CA PRO A 204 -3.39 -20.88 -8.30
C PRO A 204 -4.60 -20.86 -7.39
N ALA A 205 -4.89 -22.01 -6.79
CA ALA A 205 -5.87 -22.07 -5.70
C ALA A 205 -5.33 -21.22 -4.53
N ALA A 206 -5.90 -20.05 -4.33
CA ALA A 206 -5.51 -19.18 -3.24
C ALA A 206 -6.10 -19.68 -1.92
N GLY A 207 -5.25 -19.80 -0.90
CA GLY A 207 -5.71 -19.90 0.47
C GLY A 207 -6.46 -18.63 0.87
N LYS A 208 -7.34 -18.73 1.84
CA LYS A 208 -8.01 -17.57 2.45
C LYS A 208 -7.73 -17.60 3.94
N PRO A 209 -7.08 -16.58 4.51
CA PRO A 209 -6.53 -15.38 3.88
C PRO A 209 -5.31 -15.64 2.95
N ILE A 210 -4.95 -14.65 2.14
CA ILE A 210 -3.79 -14.69 1.23
C ILE A 210 -2.54 -14.33 2.05
N LEU A 211 -1.58 -15.26 2.10
CA LEU A 211 -0.33 -15.08 2.84
C LEU A 211 0.87 -15.00 1.89
N SER A 212 1.83 -14.14 2.21
CA SER A 212 3.14 -14.17 1.57
C SER A 212 3.89 -15.48 1.90
N ASP A 213 4.83 -15.88 1.07
CA ASP A 213 5.65 -17.08 1.29
C ASP A 213 6.59 -16.97 2.51
N THR A 214 6.82 -15.77 3.02
CA THR A 214 7.50 -15.54 4.29
C THR A 214 6.57 -15.74 5.49
N GLY A 215 5.25 -15.67 5.27
CA GLY A 215 4.23 -15.67 6.32
C GLY A 215 4.08 -14.34 7.06
N GLU A 216 4.86 -13.31 6.67
CA GLU A 216 4.87 -12.02 7.36
C GLU A 216 3.76 -11.07 6.91
N LEU A 217 3.26 -11.23 5.69
CA LEU A 217 2.24 -10.37 5.10
C LEU A 217 0.96 -11.13 4.84
N CYS A 218 -0.15 -10.49 5.07
CA CYS A 218 -1.46 -11.06 4.80
C CYS A 218 -2.43 -10.02 4.24
N ARG A 219 -3.26 -10.47 3.29
CA ARG A 219 -4.48 -9.78 2.87
C ARG A 219 -5.67 -10.73 2.95
N ASP A 220 -6.74 -10.28 3.59
CA ASP A 220 -8.02 -10.97 3.71
C ASP A 220 -9.13 -10.12 3.07
N PRO A 221 -9.42 -10.30 1.78
CA PRO A 221 -10.42 -9.51 1.09
C PRO A 221 -11.85 -9.69 1.63
N GLU A 222 -12.17 -10.86 2.16
CA GLU A 222 -13.50 -11.15 2.70
C GLU A 222 -13.76 -10.36 3.99
N ARG A 223 -12.75 -10.31 4.86
CA ARG A 223 -12.81 -9.54 6.11
C ARG A 223 -12.40 -8.07 5.91
N LYS A 224 -11.88 -7.72 4.74
CA LYS A 224 -11.31 -6.40 4.42
C LYS A 224 -10.20 -6.01 5.39
N LEU A 225 -9.27 -6.91 5.63
CA LEU A 225 -8.16 -6.77 6.54
C LEU A 225 -6.84 -7.02 5.85
N GLY A 226 -5.81 -6.32 6.32
CA GLY A 226 -4.42 -6.63 6.04
C GLY A 226 -3.62 -6.61 7.34
N TRP A 227 -2.55 -7.41 7.41
CA TRP A 227 -1.62 -7.32 8.53
C TRP A 227 -0.18 -7.62 8.12
N ILE A 228 0.70 -7.12 8.94
CA ILE A 228 2.15 -7.32 8.88
C ILE A 228 2.56 -7.90 10.23
N ASP A 229 3.20 -9.07 10.22
CA ASP A 229 3.63 -9.77 11.44
C ASP A 229 5.11 -10.15 11.32
N THR A 230 5.99 -9.20 11.60
CA THR A 230 7.45 -9.41 11.60
C THR A 230 8.02 -9.35 13.01
N ALA A 231 9.29 -9.67 13.17
CA ALA A 231 9.95 -9.55 14.47
C ALA A 231 10.03 -8.10 14.96
N HIS A 232 10.17 -7.11 14.06
CA HIS A 232 10.45 -5.72 14.39
C HIS A 232 9.26 -4.77 14.20
N THR A 233 8.27 -5.16 13.38
CA THR A 233 7.06 -4.39 13.14
C THR A 233 5.85 -5.31 13.11
N LYS A 234 4.81 -4.92 13.84
CA LYS A 234 3.50 -5.54 13.75
C LYS A 234 2.49 -4.47 13.42
N ALA A 235 1.66 -4.73 12.43
CA ALA A 235 0.63 -3.80 12.02
C ALA A 235 -0.63 -4.53 11.55
N ALA A 236 -1.77 -3.87 11.72
CA ALA A 236 -3.03 -4.31 11.16
C ALA A 236 -3.79 -3.12 10.62
N TYR A 237 -4.46 -3.27 9.48
CA TYR A 237 -5.19 -2.20 8.82
C TYR A 237 -6.43 -2.74 8.12
N GLY A 238 -7.45 -1.90 8.00
CA GLY A 238 -8.73 -2.25 7.39
C GLY A 238 -9.90 -2.19 8.37
N MET A 239 -10.90 -3.05 8.15
CA MET A 239 -12.15 -3.07 8.92
C MET A 239 -11.98 -3.76 10.29
N LEU A 240 -11.01 -3.30 11.08
CA LEU A 240 -10.61 -3.92 12.35
C LEU A 240 -11.75 -3.99 13.37
N GLY A 241 -12.62 -2.97 13.43
CA GLY A 241 -13.77 -2.95 14.34
C GLY A 241 -14.86 -3.98 14.02
N LYS A 242 -14.81 -4.62 12.84
CA LYS A 242 -15.69 -5.74 12.49
C LYS A 242 -15.12 -7.09 12.95
N THR A 243 -13.93 -7.09 13.51
CA THR A 243 -13.25 -8.29 14.01
C THR A 243 -13.27 -8.25 15.53
N LYS A 244 -13.74 -9.33 16.16
CA LYS A 244 -13.83 -9.40 17.62
C LYS A 244 -12.46 -9.18 18.28
N GLU A 245 -11.46 -9.84 17.72
CA GLU A 245 -10.07 -9.76 18.15
C GLU A 245 -9.17 -10.17 16.97
N LEU A 246 -8.04 -9.52 16.79
CA LEU A 246 -6.98 -9.93 15.89
C LEU A 246 -5.73 -10.25 16.72
N GLU A 247 -5.21 -11.46 16.53
CA GLU A 247 -3.99 -11.90 17.18
C GLU A 247 -2.90 -12.11 16.14
N LEU A 248 -1.77 -11.41 16.33
CA LEU A 248 -0.51 -11.61 15.67
C LEU A 248 0.48 -12.21 16.67
N ASN A 249 1.64 -12.66 16.22
CA ASN A 249 2.60 -13.26 17.13
C ASN A 249 3.05 -12.27 18.24
N GLY A 250 2.47 -12.38 19.42
CA GLY A 250 2.76 -11.53 20.57
C GLY A 250 2.06 -10.15 20.57
N LEU A 251 1.12 -9.91 19.68
CA LEU A 251 0.27 -8.70 19.69
C LEU A 251 -1.19 -9.10 19.57
N LYS A 252 -2.04 -8.58 20.47
CA LYS A 252 -3.49 -8.68 20.37
C LYS A 252 -4.12 -7.32 20.22
N LEU A 253 -5.10 -7.22 19.34
CA LEU A 253 -5.83 -6.01 19.04
C LEU A 253 -7.33 -6.26 19.18
N LYS A 254 -8.00 -5.45 20.00
CA LYS A 254 -9.46 -5.32 20.03
C LYS A 254 -9.79 -3.88 19.66
N VAL A 255 -10.35 -3.67 18.50
CA VAL A 255 -10.63 -2.34 17.96
C VAL A 255 -12.13 -2.16 17.90
N LYS A 256 -12.64 -1.03 18.42
CA LYS A 256 -14.06 -0.68 18.33
C LYS A 256 -14.34 0.20 17.12
N THR A 257 -13.41 1.08 16.78
CA THR A 257 -13.50 1.94 15.58
C THR A 257 -13.60 1.08 14.33
N PRO A 258 -14.61 1.27 13.46
CA PRO A 258 -14.84 0.38 12.33
C PRO A 258 -13.63 0.17 11.41
N PHE A 259 -12.98 1.26 10.99
CA PHE A 259 -11.79 1.25 10.16
C PHE A 259 -10.62 1.88 10.89
N ALA A 260 -9.49 1.20 10.92
CA ALA A 260 -8.26 1.71 11.51
C ALA A 260 -7.02 1.09 10.86
N SER A 261 -5.91 1.80 10.96
CA SER A 261 -4.56 1.30 10.72
C SER A 261 -3.75 1.50 12.00
N ILE A 262 -3.27 0.41 12.58
CA ILE A 262 -2.52 0.39 13.84
C ILE A 262 -1.18 -0.28 13.57
N ALA A 263 -0.09 0.37 13.95
CA ALA A 263 1.26 -0.14 13.75
C ALA A 263 2.13 0.06 14.99
N LEU A 264 2.91 -0.96 15.33
CA LEU A 264 3.96 -0.95 16.34
C LEU A 264 5.28 -1.30 15.68
N SER A 265 6.28 -0.44 15.80
CA SER A 265 7.63 -0.70 15.27
C SER A 265 8.70 -0.43 16.31
N SER A 266 9.70 -1.32 16.37
CA SER A 266 10.89 -1.13 17.15
C SER A 266 11.75 0.01 16.57
N LEU A 267 12.24 0.90 17.43
CA LEU A 267 13.13 2.00 17.06
C LEU A 267 14.61 1.75 17.42
N ASP A 268 14.88 0.68 18.16
CA ASP A 268 16.22 0.34 18.68
C ASP A 268 16.83 -0.90 18.00
N ASN A 269 16.27 -1.33 16.87
CA ASN A 269 16.64 -2.51 16.09
C ASN A 269 16.51 -3.85 16.83
N ALA A 270 16.00 -3.90 18.04
CA ALA A 270 15.66 -5.14 18.74
C ALA A 270 14.30 -5.68 18.23
N PRO A 271 14.02 -6.98 18.28
CA PRO A 271 12.68 -7.49 18.09
C PRO A 271 11.67 -6.82 19.03
N LEU A 272 10.44 -6.60 18.62
CA LEU A 272 9.43 -5.88 19.41
C LEU A 272 9.29 -6.41 20.85
N GLU A 273 9.35 -7.73 21.05
CA GLU A 273 9.25 -8.32 22.38
C GLU A 273 10.41 -7.95 23.31
N GLN A 274 11.53 -7.47 22.76
CA GLN A 274 12.75 -7.11 23.50
C GLN A 274 13.04 -5.60 23.42
N SER A 275 12.33 -4.87 22.56
CA SER A 275 12.58 -3.45 22.31
C SER A 275 12.20 -2.61 23.55
N ALA A 276 13.10 -1.71 23.91
CA ALA A 276 12.88 -0.71 24.94
C ALA A 276 12.30 0.60 24.38
N ASN A 277 12.27 0.73 23.06
CA ASN A 277 11.80 1.94 22.39
C ASN A 277 10.91 1.56 21.19
N ILE A 278 9.60 1.73 21.35
CA ILE A 278 8.58 1.30 20.39
C ILE A 278 7.76 2.51 19.95
N LEU A 279 7.62 2.70 18.66
CA LEU A 279 6.65 3.63 18.09
C LEU A 279 5.31 2.92 17.93
N LEU A 280 4.26 3.49 18.50
CA LEU A 280 2.87 3.11 18.28
C LEU A 280 2.16 4.22 17.52
N THR A 281 1.50 3.86 16.42
CA THR A 281 0.61 4.77 15.69
C THR A 281 -0.73 4.10 15.46
N ALA A 282 -1.81 4.83 15.72
CA ALA A 282 -3.17 4.42 15.39
C ALA A 282 -3.87 5.56 14.65
N VAL A 283 -4.30 5.32 13.43
CA VAL A 283 -5.01 6.29 12.58
C VAL A 283 -6.20 5.65 11.90
N GLY A 284 -7.19 6.45 11.57
CA GLY A 284 -8.37 6.06 10.84
C GLY A 284 -8.64 7.02 9.70
N ARG A 285 -9.90 7.39 9.54
CA ARG A 285 -10.33 8.36 8.54
C ARG A 285 -9.93 9.77 8.97
N ALA A 286 -9.67 10.61 8.00
CA ALA A 286 -9.42 12.03 8.22
C ALA A 286 -10.02 12.84 7.08
N ASP A 287 -10.61 14.00 7.41
CA ASP A 287 -11.24 14.85 6.43
C ASP A 287 -11.19 16.33 6.83
N ASN A 288 -11.49 17.22 5.91
CA ASN A 288 -11.63 18.65 6.19
C ASN A 288 -12.93 18.90 6.99
N THR A 289 -12.90 19.87 7.88
CA THR A 289 -14.11 20.34 8.58
C THR A 289 -15.17 20.77 7.57
N ASN A 290 -16.42 20.37 7.77
CA ASN A 290 -17.55 20.67 6.90
C ASN A 290 -17.45 20.17 5.44
N ALA A 291 -16.52 19.29 5.09
CA ALA A 291 -16.51 18.66 3.77
C ALA A 291 -17.86 17.97 3.51
N ARG A 292 -18.38 18.07 2.29
CA ARG A 292 -19.69 17.50 1.92
C ARG A 292 -19.59 16.67 0.66
N TYR A 293 -20.19 15.49 0.74
CA TYR A 293 -20.21 14.47 -0.31
C TYR A 293 -21.62 13.96 -0.54
N ASN A 294 -21.81 13.19 -1.62
CA ASN A 294 -22.96 12.30 -1.77
C ASN A 294 -22.82 11.12 -0.77
N GLU A 295 -23.86 10.27 -0.71
CA GLU A 295 -23.97 9.19 0.27
C GLU A 295 -22.83 8.15 0.18
N ASP A 296 -22.36 7.85 -1.02
CA ASP A 296 -21.30 6.87 -1.27
C ASP A 296 -19.89 7.47 -1.37
N HIS A 297 -19.74 8.76 -1.09
CA HIS A 297 -18.46 9.47 -1.09
C HIS A 297 -17.74 9.48 -2.45
N THR A 298 -18.49 9.38 -3.53
CA THR A 298 -17.96 9.38 -4.90
C THR A 298 -18.05 10.73 -5.59
N GLU A 299 -18.82 11.67 -5.03
CA GLU A 299 -18.95 13.03 -5.52
C GLU A 299 -18.85 14.01 -4.35
N ARG A 300 -18.10 15.08 -4.54
CA ARG A 300 -17.85 16.08 -3.51
C ARG A 300 -18.51 17.40 -3.88
N PHE A 301 -19.38 17.89 -2.99
CA PHE A 301 -20.11 19.13 -3.15
C PHE A 301 -19.36 20.33 -2.50
N TYR A 302 -18.57 20.05 -1.45
CA TYR A 302 -17.78 21.06 -0.76
C TYR A 302 -16.49 20.48 -0.22
N VAL A 303 -15.39 21.15 -0.50
CA VAL A 303 -14.04 20.73 -0.08
C VAL A 303 -13.86 20.75 1.44
N GLY A 304 -14.61 21.62 2.13
CA GLY A 304 -14.46 21.84 3.54
C GLY A 304 -13.43 22.93 3.90
N ASP A 305 -13.19 23.05 5.18
CA ASP A 305 -12.38 24.09 5.81
C ASP A 305 -11.32 23.48 6.73
N ALA A 306 -10.41 24.32 7.25
CA ALA A 306 -9.56 23.97 8.39
C ALA A 306 -10.37 24.01 9.71
N PRO A 307 -9.98 23.24 10.73
CA PRO A 307 -8.89 22.28 10.77
C PRO A 307 -9.25 20.96 10.08
N ILE A 308 -8.25 20.14 9.80
CA ILE A 308 -8.45 18.74 9.42
C ILE A 308 -8.91 17.97 10.66
N LEU A 309 -9.99 17.23 10.51
CA LEU A 309 -10.53 16.33 11.53
C LEU A 309 -9.95 14.93 11.35
N ILE A 310 -9.62 14.29 12.46
CA ILE A 310 -9.17 12.89 12.50
C ILE A 310 -10.15 12.05 13.32
N GLU A 311 -10.40 10.84 12.85
CA GLU A 311 -11.22 9.87 13.58
C GLU A 311 -10.48 9.38 14.84
N VAL A 312 -11.16 9.41 15.98
CA VAL A 312 -10.62 8.87 17.24
C VAL A 312 -10.63 7.35 17.17
N ILE A 313 -9.49 6.74 17.43
CA ILE A 313 -9.37 5.29 17.45
C ILE A 313 -9.56 4.77 18.86
N GLU A 314 -10.62 3.99 19.06
CA GLU A 314 -10.84 3.23 20.29
C GLU A 314 -10.32 1.80 20.12
N ALA A 315 -9.28 1.45 20.87
CA ALA A 315 -8.67 0.13 20.81
C ALA A 315 -8.07 -0.30 22.15
N GLU A 316 -8.06 -1.61 22.38
CA GLU A 316 -7.24 -2.28 23.40
C GLU A 316 -6.09 -2.97 22.69
N ILE A 317 -4.86 -2.70 23.13
CA ILE A 317 -3.63 -3.23 22.54
C ILE A 317 -2.87 -3.97 23.64
N GLU A 318 -2.68 -5.28 23.46
CA GLU A 318 -1.87 -6.11 24.35
C GLU A 318 -0.61 -6.54 23.63
N LEU A 319 0.54 -6.08 24.09
CA LEU A 319 1.85 -6.44 23.53
C LEU A 319 2.60 -7.34 24.52
N LYS A 320 2.96 -8.53 24.08
CA LYS A 320 3.88 -9.41 24.80
C LYS A 320 5.29 -8.83 24.75
N THR A 321 5.86 -8.52 25.90
CA THR A 321 7.19 -7.93 26.00
C THR A 321 7.99 -8.61 27.12
N ARG A 322 9.34 -8.61 26.94
CA ARG A 322 10.31 -9.01 27.99
C ARG A 322 10.80 -7.80 28.80
N GLN A 323 10.39 -6.59 28.42
CA GLN A 323 10.74 -5.41 29.19
C GLN A 323 9.99 -5.39 30.53
N PRO A 324 10.65 -5.10 31.65
CA PRO A 324 10.02 -5.15 32.98
C PRO A 324 8.95 -4.07 33.16
N ALA A 325 9.06 -2.97 32.42
CA ALA A 325 8.08 -1.89 32.37
C ALA A 325 8.21 -1.10 31.08
N LEU A 326 7.08 -0.77 30.47
CA LEU A 326 6.98 0.20 29.36
C LEU A 326 6.12 1.38 29.83
N ARG A 327 6.47 2.58 29.37
CA ARG A 327 5.65 3.79 29.56
C ARG A 327 5.17 4.28 28.22
N LEU A 328 3.90 4.62 28.15
CA LEU A 328 3.32 5.26 26.96
C LEU A 328 3.45 6.78 27.11
N PHE A 329 3.98 7.40 26.06
CA PHE A 329 4.04 8.86 25.90
C PHE A 329 3.23 9.21 24.64
N ALA A 330 2.38 10.24 24.73
CA ALA A 330 1.57 10.76 23.64
C ALA A 330 2.02 12.18 23.25
#